data_4ed40cfeca4cb3c61f72f7bfbfaedaef
#
_entry.id   4ed40cfeca4cb3c61f72f7bfbfaedaef
#
_cell.length_a   1.000
_cell.length_b   1.000
_cell.length_c   1.000
_cell.angle_alpha   90.00
_cell.angle_beta   90.00
_cell.angle_gamma   90.00
#
_symmetry.space_group_name_H-M   'P 1'
#
loop_
_entity.id
_entity.type
_entity.pdbx_description
1 polymer ?
#
loop_
_entity_poly.entity_id
_entity_poly.type
_entity_poly.pdbx_seq_one_letter_code
_entity_poly.pdbx_strand_id
1 'polypeptide(L)' 'MNWELYEVWAEDDDGQEELIETTNSRKQAFEIAQTQLDLGYHASIVYLENEEGDLEKVKRFEHS' A
#
# COMPACT_ATOMS: atom_id res chain seq x y z
N MET A 1 -5.77 -13.83 18.71
CA MET A 1 -4.64 -13.68 17.78
C MET A 1 -4.87 -12.44 16.92
N ASN A 2 -3.93 -11.50 16.97
CA ASN A 2 -4.06 -10.29 16.19
C ASN A 2 -3.69 -10.59 14.74
N TRP A 3 -4.63 -10.32 13.88
CA TRP A 3 -4.47 -10.56 12.46
C TRP A 3 -4.43 -9.22 11.75
N GLU A 4 -3.30 -8.92 11.14
CA GLU A 4 -3.16 -7.68 10.39
C GLU A 4 -3.05 -7.99 8.92
N LEU A 5 -3.85 -7.30 8.12
CA LEU A 5 -3.79 -7.41 6.67
C LEU A 5 -3.46 -6.05 6.10
N TYR A 6 -2.41 -5.99 5.33
CA TYR A 6 -2.00 -4.75 4.66
C TYR A 6 -2.36 -4.83 3.19
N GLU A 7 -2.83 -3.72 2.66
CA GLU A 7 -3.09 -3.58 1.23
C GLU A 7 -2.15 -2.54 0.66
N VAL A 8 -1.51 -2.88 -0.44
CA VAL A 8 -0.62 -1.95 -1.14
C VAL A 8 -1.31 -1.50 -2.41
N TRP A 9 -1.50 -0.20 -2.53
CA TRP A 9 -2.12 0.43 -3.69
C TRP A 9 -1.11 1.28 -4.41
N ALA A 10 -1.21 1.39 -5.73
CA ALA A 10 -0.37 2.26 -6.53
C ALA A 10 -1.23 3.30 -7.22
N GLU A 11 -0.73 4.53 -7.26
CA GLU A 11 -1.41 5.64 -7.90
C GLU A 11 -0.65 6.01 -9.17
N ASP A 12 -1.35 6.08 -10.29
CA ASP A 12 -0.72 6.47 -11.56
C ASP A 12 -0.70 8.01 -11.70
N ASP A 13 -0.17 8.48 -12.83
CA ASP A 13 -0.03 9.92 -13.06
C ASP A 13 -1.38 10.63 -13.22
N ASP A 14 -2.43 9.88 -13.50
CA ASP A 14 -3.78 10.43 -13.62
C ASP A 14 -4.52 10.46 -12.28
N GLY A 15 -3.88 9.98 -11.23
CA GLY A 15 -4.49 9.96 -9.91
C GLY A 15 -5.36 8.75 -9.63
N GLN A 16 -5.34 7.77 -10.51
CA GLN A 16 -6.12 6.54 -10.31
C GLN A 16 -5.33 5.55 -9.47
N GLU A 17 -5.99 4.95 -8.49
CA GLU A 17 -5.37 3.98 -7.59
C GLU A 17 -5.78 2.57 -7.99
N GLU A 18 -4.83 1.65 -7.87
CA GLU A 18 -5.02 0.25 -8.20
C GLU A 18 -4.46 -0.60 -7.08
N LEU A 19 -5.21 -1.62 -6.66
CA LEU A 19 -4.72 -2.57 -5.66
C LEU A 19 -3.66 -3.45 -6.30
N ILE A 20 -2.47 -3.45 -5.71
CA ILE A 20 -1.34 -4.21 -6.23
C ILE A 20 -1.23 -5.56 -5.53
N GLU A 21 -1.24 -5.56 -4.19
CA GLU A 21 -1.04 -6.78 -3.45
C GLU A 21 -1.48 -6.62 -2.01
N THR A 22 -1.76 -7.74 -1.37
CA THR A 22 -2.06 -7.79 0.07
C THR A 22 -1.04 -8.68 0.76
N THR A 23 -0.73 -8.37 2.00
CA THR A 23 0.22 -9.13 2.78
C THR A 23 -0.06 -8.95 4.27
N ASN A 24 0.38 -9.92 5.08
CA ASN A 24 0.25 -9.85 6.53
C ASN A 24 1.44 -9.15 7.18
N SER A 25 2.49 -8.86 6.42
CA SER A 25 3.72 -8.28 6.95
C SER A 25 3.83 -6.80 6.59
N ARG A 26 3.93 -5.95 7.61
CA ARG A 26 4.13 -4.50 7.38
C ARG A 26 5.41 -4.24 6.59
N LYS A 27 6.48 -4.94 6.95
CA LYS A 27 7.76 -4.79 6.27
C LYS A 27 7.61 -5.12 4.79
N GLN A 28 6.96 -6.23 4.50
CA GLN A 28 6.76 -6.67 3.12
C GLN A 28 5.88 -5.67 2.36
N ALA A 29 4.84 -5.14 3.02
CA ALA A 29 3.98 -4.13 2.40
C ALA A 29 4.79 -2.89 2.00
N PHE A 30 5.70 -2.45 2.86
CA PHE A 30 6.53 -1.29 2.57
C PHE A 30 7.51 -1.58 1.41
N GLU A 31 8.03 -2.79 1.36
CA GLU A 31 8.92 -3.19 0.26
C GLU A 31 8.16 -3.22 -1.08
N ILE A 32 6.96 -3.76 -1.07
CA ILE A 32 6.11 -3.79 -2.26
C ILE A 32 5.79 -2.37 -2.71
N ALA A 33 5.46 -1.49 -1.76
CA ALA A 33 5.14 -0.10 -2.08
C ALA A 33 6.33 0.61 -2.72
N GLN A 34 7.52 0.41 -2.18
CA GLN A 34 8.72 1.02 -2.75
C GLN A 34 8.97 0.49 -4.17
N THR A 35 8.72 -0.79 -4.39
CA THR A 35 8.88 -1.39 -5.72
C THR A 35 7.98 -0.71 -6.75
N GLN A 36 6.77 -0.32 -6.35
CA GLN A 36 5.85 0.36 -7.27
C GLN A 36 6.40 1.71 -7.70
N LEU A 37 7.03 2.43 -6.80
CA LEU A 37 7.70 3.69 -7.17
C LEU A 37 8.84 3.42 -8.15
N ASP A 38 9.60 2.36 -7.90
CA ASP A 38 10.71 2.00 -8.78
C ASP A 38 10.23 1.61 -10.17
N LEU A 39 9.00 1.10 -10.28
CA LEU A 39 8.39 0.74 -11.55
C LEU A 39 7.81 1.94 -12.29
N GLY A 40 7.78 3.11 -11.66
CA GLY A 40 7.34 4.33 -12.31
C GLY A 40 5.99 4.88 -11.88
N TYR A 41 5.34 4.27 -10.90
CA TYR A 41 4.09 4.82 -10.38
C TYR A 41 4.35 6.15 -9.68
N HIS A 42 3.35 7.02 -9.73
CA HIS A 42 3.44 8.34 -9.11
C HIS A 42 3.58 8.26 -7.59
N ALA A 43 2.79 7.37 -6.97
CA ALA A 43 2.80 7.16 -5.53
C ALA A 43 2.33 5.74 -5.22
N SER A 44 2.60 5.28 -4.02
CA SER A 44 2.00 4.05 -3.53
C SER A 44 1.58 4.25 -2.07
N ILE A 45 0.49 3.61 -1.70
CA ILE A 45 -0.12 3.79 -0.39
C ILE A 45 -0.29 2.43 0.27
N VAL A 46 0.11 2.34 1.53
CA VAL A 46 -0.10 1.15 2.34
C VAL A 46 -1.25 1.41 3.29
N TYR A 47 -2.24 0.53 3.25
CA TYR A 47 -3.39 0.57 4.17
C TYR A 47 -3.36 -0.63 5.08
N LEU A 48 -3.87 -0.46 6.28
CA LEU A 48 -4.08 -1.55 7.23
C LEU A 48 -5.59 -1.78 7.33
N GLU A 49 -6.02 -3.01 7.08
CA GLU A 49 -7.42 -3.38 7.24
C GLU A 49 -7.63 -3.82 8.68
N ASN A 50 -8.58 -3.19 9.37
CA ASN A 50 -8.90 -3.54 10.74
C ASN A 50 -9.96 -4.64 10.80
N GLU A 51 -10.32 -5.06 12.01
CA GLU A 51 -11.28 -6.15 12.22
C GLU A 51 -12.67 -5.84 11.68
N GLU A 52 -13.00 -4.56 11.53
CA GLU A 52 -14.30 -4.12 11.03
C GLU A 52 -14.33 -4.01 9.52
N GLY A 53 -13.18 -4.25 8.88
CA GLY A 53 -13.09 -4.15 7.42
C GLY A 53 -12.76 -2.76 6.90
N ASP A 54 -12.55 -1.80 7.79
CA ASP A 54 -12.17 -0.45 7.38
C ASP A 54 -10.68 -0.37 7.08
N LEU A 55 -10.32 0.46 6.12
CA LEU A 55 -8.93 0.67 5.76
C LEU A 55 -8.40 1.92 6.44
N GLU A 56 -7.24 1.79 7.04
CA GLU A 56 -6.56 2.90 7.69
C GLU A 56 -5.24 3.13 6.96
N LYS A 57 -5.01 4.37 6.52
CA LYS A 57 -3.76 4.69 5.83
C LYS A 57 -2.60 4.61 6.80
N VAL A 58 -1.63 3.76 6.48
CA VAL A 58 -0.42 3.60 7.27
C VAL A 58 0.67 4.54 6.78
N LYS A 59 0.89 4.55 5.46
CA LYS A 59 1.93 5.40 4.89
C LYS A 59 1.70 5.60 3.39
N ARG A 60 2.03 6.79 2.92
CA ARG A 60 2.05 7.12 1.51
C ARG A 60 3.51 7.30 1.07
N PHE A 61 3.89 6.61 0.01
CA PHE A 61 5.23 6.71 -0.56
C PHE A 61 5.15 7.54 -1.84
N GLU A 62 6.04 8.50 -2.00
CA GLU A 62 6.09 9.35 -3.18
C GLU A 62 7.54 9.54 -3.60
N HIS A 63 7.73 9.91 -4.86
CA HIS A 63 9.05 10.34 -5.31
C HIS A 63 9.40 11.67 -4.67
N SER A 64 10.64 11.80 -4.27
CA SER A 64 11.14 13.03 -3.66
C SER A 64 11.55 14.06 -4.70
#